data_389b0a3921d91589b4e9d7842858591c
#
_entry.id   389b0a3921d91589b4e9d7842858591c
#
_cell.length_a   1.000
_cell.length_b   1.000
_cell.length_c   1.000
_cell.angle_alpha   90.00
_cell.angle_beta   90.00
_cell.angle_gamma   90.00
#
_symmetry.space_group_name_H-M   'P 1'
#
loop_
_entity.id
_entity.type
_entity.pdbx_description
1 polymer ?
#
loop_
_entity_poly.entity_id
_entity_poly.type
_entity_poly.pdbx_seq_one_letter_code
_entity_poly.pdbx_strand_id
1 'polypeptide(L)'
;MRNFTLRKRFLESKCGTRSSFKGFVMLVVMMLMTASSAMAEGVKFEVIDGFRYLLDTGAKTAALMPKTDGNYSGDIVVPEKVKSSDGVDCSVVAFADGSFSGCSGLTSITIPSSVTSLGKSCFRDCRGLTSVSIPSSVTSLGENCFCYCI
;
A
#
# COMPACT_ATOMS: atom_id res chain seq x y z
N MET A 1 21.82 3.50 -1.68
CA MET A 1 20.69 2.67 -1.21
C MET A 1 20.85 2.46 0.29
N ARG A 2 20.03 3.12 1.11
CA ARG A 2 20.02 2.84 2.55
C ARG A 2 18.94 1.78 2.80
N ASN A 3 19.34 0.53 2.87
CA ASN A 3 18.47 -0.54 3.34
C ASN A 3 18.19 -0.32 4.81
N PHE A 4 17.03 0.20 5.12
CA PHE A 4 16.56 0.30 6.49
C PHE A 4 15.92 -1.02 6.87
N THR A 5 16.72 -1.94 7.39
CA THR A 5 16.20 -3.15 8.04
C THR A 5 15.63 -2.71 9.39
N LEU A 6 14.33 -2.54 9.46
CA LEU A 6 13.63 -2.22 10.70
C LEU A 6 13.74 -3.41 11.67
N ARG A 7 14.61 -3.29 12.66
CA ARG A 7 14.66 -4.26 13.77
C ARG A 7 13.36 -4.14 14.59
N LYS A 8 12.84 -5.28 15.04
CA LYS A 8 11.61 -5.46 15.86
C LYS A 8 11.33 -4.35 16.89
N ARG A 9 12.35 -3.77 17.52
CA ARG A 9 12.23 -2.72 18.54
C ARG A 9 11.73 -1.35 18.03
N PHE A 10 11.83 -1.06 16.74
CA PHE A 10 11.38 0.22 16.19
C PHE A 10 9.89 0.22 15.83
N LEU A 11 9.31 -0.96 15.67
CA LEU A 11 7.91 -1.14 15.29
C LEU A 11 6.95 -0.92 16.47
N GLU A 12 7.41 -1.13 17.71
CA GLU A 12 6.58 -0.97 18.90
C GLU A 12 6.35 0.49 19.31
N SER A 13 7.26 1.41 18.96
CA SER A 13 7.21 2.81 19.44
C SER A 13 6.20 3.70 18.71
N LYS A 14 5.59 3.24 17.61
CA LYS A 14 4.61 4.00 16.84
C LYS A 14 3.15 3.54 17.01
N CYS A 15 2.91 2.63 17.92
CA CYS A 15 1.57 2.18 18.27
C CYS A 15 1.03 3.01 19.45
N GLY A 16 0.69 4.24 19.20
CA GLY A 16 0.01 5.06 20.19
C GLY A 16 0.65 6.43 20.39
N THR A 17 0.33 7.33 19.53
CA THR A 17 0.12 8.75 19.88
C THR A 17 -0.70 9.39 18.77
N ARG A 18 -1.78 10.02 19.16
CA ARG A 18 -2.56 10.94 18.31
C ARG A 18 -1.60 11.99 17.76
N SER A 19 -1.28 11.91 16.49
CA SER A 19 -0.74 13.03 15.75
C SER A 19 -1.64 13.29 14.56
N SER A 20 -2.31 14.41 14.63
CA SER A 20 -3.12 14.98 13.56
C SER A 20 -2.17 15.41 12.44
N PHE A 21 -1.94 14.52 11.48
CA PHE A 21 -1.35 14.90 10.22
C PHE A 21 -2.39 14.71 9.12
N LYS A 22 -2.92 15.81 8.63
CA LYS A 22 -3.79 15.86 7.46
C LYS A 22 -2.98 15.43 6.24
N GLY A 23 -2.99 14.14 5.94
CA GLY A 23 -2.23 13.57 4.83
C GLY A 23 -2.90 13.87 3.50
N PHE A 24 -2.16 14.49 2.62
CA PHE A 24 -2.52 14.83 1.24
C PHE A 24 -2.96 13.62 0.39
N VAL A 25 -2.57 12.40 0.74
CA VAL A 25 -2.94 11.16 0.03
C VAL A 25 -4.38 10.74 0.30
N MET A 26 -4.94 11.09 1.47
CA MET A 26 -6.35 10.83 1.77
C MET A 26 -7.28 11.69 0.89
N LEU A 27 -6.80 12.82 0.39
CA LEU A 27 -7.57 13.71 -0.48
C LEU A 27 -7.83 13.08 -1.86
N VAL A 28 -6.88 12.33 -2.42
CA VAL A 28 -7.03 11.71 -3.74
C VAL A 28 -7.97 10.51 -3.67
N VAL A 29 -7.90 9.70 -2.61
CA VAL A 29 -8.80 8.55 -2.42
C VAL A 29 -10.17 8.98 -1.91
N MET A 30 -10.26 10.02 -1.06
CA MET A 30 -11.53 10.56 -0.58
C MET A 30 -12.26 11.43 -1.61
N MET A 31 -11.57 12.11 -2.51
CA MET A 31 -12.20 12.88 -3.59
C MET A 31 -12.91 11.96 -4.60
N LEU A 32 -12.51 10.70 -4.69
CA LEU A 32 -13.17 9.68 -5.52
C LEU A 32 -14.39 9.04 -4.85
N MET A 33 -14.59 9.20 -3.53
CA MET A 33 -15.73 8.59 -2.82
C MET A 33 -16.94 9.50 -2.64
N THR A 34 -16.85 10.80 -2.94
CA THR A 34 -17.96 11.75 -2.77
C THR A 34 -18.71 12.11 -4.05
N ALA A 35 -18.29 11.59 -5.19
CA ALA A 35 -19.03 11.75 -6.45
C ALA A 35 -19.90 10.52 -6.68
N SER A 36 -21.15 10.58 -6.27
CA SER A 36 -22.20 9.69 -6.72
C SER A 36 -22.25 9.74 -8.27
N SER A 37 -22.03 8.58 -8.91
CA SER A 37 -22.30 8.27 -10.31
C SER A 37 -21.49 8.91 -11.43
N ALA A 38 -20.22 9.26 -11.25
CA ALA A 38 -19.29 9.37 -12.36
C ALA A 38 -17.94 8.83 -11.90
N MET A 39 -17.67 7.56 -12.11
CA MET A 39 -16.28 7.11 -12.16
C MET A 39 -15.62 7.99 -13.24
N ALA A 40 -14.61 8.78 -12.86
CA ALA A 40 -13.81 9.51 -13.84
C ALA A 40 -13.35 8.49 -14.89
N GLU A 41 -13.55 8.81 -16.16
CA GLU A 41 -13.10 7.94 -17.26
C GLU A 41 -11.63 7.58 -17.01
N GLY A 42 -11.34 6.29 -16.89
CA GLY A 42 -9.98 5.79 -16.66
C GLY A 42 -9.67 5.28 -15.25
N VAL A 43 -10.56 5.45 -14.26
CA VAL A 43 -10.35 4.88 -12.91
C VAL A 43 -11.12 3.58 -12.74
N LYS A 44 -10.42 2.49 -12.43
CA LYS A 44 -11.01 1.16 -12.27
C LYS A 44 -10.24 0.29 -11.28
N PHE A 45 -10.94 -0.71 -10.73
CA PHE A 45 -10.31 -1.76 -9.95
C PHE A 45 -10.01 -2.96 -10.84
N GLU A 46 -8.79 -3.47 -10.73
CA GLU A 46 -8.38 -4.71 -11.39
C GLU A 46 -7.58 -5.60 -10.45
N VAL A 47 -7.66 -6.91 -10.69
CA VAL A 47 -6.79 -7.90 -10.06
C VAL A 47 -5.76 -8.34 -11.09
N ILE A 48 -4.50 -8.06 -10.82
CA ILE A 48 -3.36 -8.37 -11.69
C ILE A 48 -2.37 -9.19 -10.88
N ASP A 49 -2.00 -10.36 -11.35
CA ASP A 49 -1.06 -11.29 -10.68
C ASP A 49 -1.42 -11.57 -9.21
N GLY A 50 -2.72 -11.64 -8.91
CA GLY A 50 -3.22 -11.90 -7.55
C GLY A 50 -3.25 -10.68 -6.63
N PHE A 51 -2.83 -9.51 -7.10
CA PHE A 51 -2.93 -8.23 -6.38
C PHE A 51 -4.10 -7.41 -6.91
N ARG A 52 -4.82 -6.79 -5.99
CA ARG A 52 -5.90 -5.86 -6.32
C ARG A 52 -5.35 -4.45 -6.40
N TYR A 53 -5.61 -3.78 -7.50
CA TYR A 53 -5.19 -2.41 -7.75
C TYR A 53 -6.38 -1.50 -8.03
N LEU A 54 -6.27 -0.26 -7.59
CA LEU A 54 -7.01 0.87 -8.13
C LEU A 54 -6.12 1.52 -9.18
N LEU A 55 -6.54 1.45 -10.43
CA LEU A 55 -5.81 1.99 -11.58
C LEU A 55 -6.42 3.33 -11.99
N ASP A 56 -5.58 4.29 -12.26
CA ASP A 56 -5.89 5.52 -12.99
C ASP A 56 -5.13 5.47 -14.31
N THR A 57 -5.81 5.09 -15.38
CA THR A 57 -5.19 4.94 -16.70
C THR A 57 -4.90 6.28 -17.34
N GLY A 58 -5.61 7.35 -16.95
CA GLY A 58 -5.34 8.71 -17.38
C GLY A 58 -4.04 9.27 -16.78
N ALA A 59 -3.87 9.11 -15.48
CA ALA A 59 -2.65 9.50 -14.77
C ALA A 59 -1.54 8.46 -14.90
N LYS A 60 -1.83 7.25 -15.40
CA LYS A 60 -0.90 6.09 -15.49
C LYS A 60 -0.33 5.69 -14.13
N THR A 61 -1.18 5.70 -13.11
CA THR A 61 -0.82 5.34 -11.74
C THR A 61 -1.67 4.19 -11.22
N ALA A 62 -1.12 3.44 -10.28
CA ALA A 62 -1.78 2.35 -9.59
C ALA A 62 -1.57 2.48 -8.08
N ALA A 63 -2.62 2.21 -7.31
CA ALA A 63 -2.54 2.02 -5.87
C ALA A 63 -2.88 0.57 -5.52
N LEU A 64 -2.02 -0.08 -4.74
CA LEU A 64 -2.28 -1.44 -4.27
C LEU A 64 -3.34 -1.38 -3.18
N MET A 65 -4.37 -2.21 -3.30
CA MET A 65 -5.55 -2.23 -2.46
C MET A 65 -5.61 -3.49 -1.58
N PRO A 66 -6.37 -3.49 -0.48
CA PRO A 66 -6.66 -4.71 0.26
C PRO A 66 -7.27 -5.79 -0.64
N LYS A 67 -6.90 -7.04 -0.39
CA LYS A 67 -7.52 -8.18 -1.07
C LYS A 67 -8.98 -8.33 -0.61
N THR A 68 -9.88 -8.67 -1.52
CA THR A 68 -11.29 -8.90 -1.19
C THR A 68 -11.54 -10.29 -0.62
N ASP A 69 -10.74 -11.26 -1.08
CA ASP A 69 -10.90 -12.68 -0.73
C ASP A 69 -9.60 -13.18 -0.09
N GLY A 70 -9.63 -13.34 1.23
CA GLY A 70 -8.49 -13.82 2.00
C GLY A 70 -7.38 -12.79 2.18
N ASN A 71 -6.20 -13.25 2.56
CA ASN A 71 -5.03 -12.42 2.88
C ASN A 71 -3.87 -12.73 1.94
N TYR A 72 -2.99 -11.77 1.80
CA TYR A 72 -1.69 -11.98 1.17
C TYR A 72 -0.80 -12.83 2.08
N SER A 73 0.01 -13.74 1.52
CA SER A 73 0.88 -14.63 2.29
C SER A 73 2.18 -14.93 1.55
N GLY A 74 3.19 -15.39 2.30
CA GLY A 74 4.50 -15.72 1.77
C GLY A 74 5.38 -14.50 1.50
N ASP A 75 6.35 -14.69 0.62
CA ASP A 75 7.26 -13.64 0.18
C ASP A 75 6.66 -12.93 -1.03
N ILE A 76 6.47 -11.63 -0.90
CA ILE A 76 5.79 -10.80 -1.90
C ILE A 76 6.78 -9.81 -2.51
N VAL A 77 6.79 -9.78 -3.84
CA VAL A 77 7.46 -8.73 -4.61
C VAL A 77 6.40 -7.94 -5.37
N VAL A 78 6.20 -6.69 -4.98
CA VAL A 78 5.28 -5.80 -5.69
C VAL A 78 6.01 -5.20 -6.90
N PRO A 79 5.45 -5.30 -8.12
CA PRO A 79 6.08 -4.75 -9.31
C PRO A 79 6.03 -3.21 -9.31
N GLU A 80 7.01 -2.57 -9.98
CA GLU A 80 7.00 -1.11 -10.17
C GLU A 80 5.89 -0.63 -11.10
N LYS A 81 5.49 -1.48 -12.05
CA LYS A 81 4.45 -1.19 -13.05
C LYS A 81 3.54 -2.38 -13.22
N VAL A 82 2.29 -2.09 -13.48
CA VAL A 82 1.27 -3.07 -13.85
C VAL A 82 0.60 -2.64 -15.15
N LYS A 83 0.21 -3.61 -15.95
CA LYS A 83 -0.49 -3.35 -17.21
C LYS A 83 -1.97 -3.56 -17.02
N SER A 84 -2.78 -2.54 -17.28
CA SER A 84 -4.24 -2.64 -17.23
C SER A 84 -4.78 -3.53 -18.35
N SER A 85 -6.03 -3.99 -18.22
CA SER A 85 -6.73 -4.74 -19.27
C SER A 85 -6.83 -3.98 -20.59
N ASP A 86 -6.79 -2.65 -20.55
CA ASP A 86 -6.78 -1.79 -21.73
C ASP A 86 -5.38 -1.61 -22.34
N GLY A 87 -4.37 -2.30 -21.80
CA GLY A 87 -3.01 -2.25 -22.28
C GLY A 87 -2.19 -1.05 -21.81
N VAL A 88 -2.69 -0.24 -20.87
CA VAL A 88 -2.00 0.93 -20.33
C VAL A 88 -1.06 0.51 -19.18
N ASP A 89 0.21 0.92 -19.25
CA ASP A 89 1.18 0.71 -18.18
C ASP A 89 0.98 1.76 -17.09
N CYS A 90 0.67 1.30 -15.87
CA CYS A 90 0.47 2.13 -14.69
C CYS A 90 1.59 1.90 -13.67
N SER A 91 2.20 2.96 -13.18
CA SER A 91 3.23 2.87 -12.12
C SER A 91 2.56 2.68 -10.76
N VAL A 92 3.05 1.72 -9.96
CA VAL A 92 2.57 1.51 -8.59
C VAL A 92 3.17 2.57 -7.69
N VAL A 93 2.38 3.55 -7.27
CA VAL A 93 2.84 4.74 -6.55
C VAL A 93 2.46 4.77 -5.08
N ALA A 94 1.49 3.95 -4.68
CA ALA A 94 0.98 3.94 -3.32
C ALA A 94 0.46 2.56 -2.90
N PHE A 95 0.48 2.30 -1.60
CA PHE A 95 -0.32 1.24 -0.97
C PHE A 95 -1.45 1.92 -0.20
N ALA A 96 -2.68 1.51 -0.46
CA ALA A 96 -3.86 2.06 0.19
C ALA A 96 -3.93 1.67 1.66
N ASP A 97 -4.87 2.28 2.39
CA ASP A 97 -5.12 1.96 3.80
C ASP A 97 -5.44 0.48 3.96
N GLY A 98 -4.76 -0.17 4.90
CA GLY A 98 -4.98 -1.57 5.21
C GLY A 98 -4.61 -2.58 4.12
N SER A 99 -3.85 -2.22 3.09
CA SER A 99 -3.56 -3.10 1.95
C SER A 99 -3.08 -4.49 2.34
N PHE A 100 -2.30 -4.61 3.40
CA PHE A 100 -1.80 -5.87 3.96
C PHE A 100 -2.25 -6.09 5.40
N SER A 101 -3.23 -5.34 5.90
CA SER A 101 -3.70 -5.48 7.29
C SER A 101 -4.21 -6.89 7.56
N GLY A 102 -3.75 -7.49 8.67
CA GLY A 102 -4.13 -8.84 9.07
C GLY A 102 -3.46 -9.97 8.26
N CYS A 103 -2.52 -9.65 7.37
CA CYS A 103 -1.79 -10.65 6.58
C CYS A 103 -0.78 -11.40 7.47
N SER A 104 -1.26 -12.24 8.39
CA SER A 104 -0.43 -12.98 9.34
C SER A 104 0.51 -14.00 8.68
N GLY A 105 0.20 -14.43 7.46
CA GLY A 105 1.03 -15.33 6.67
C GLY A 105 2.06 -14.64 5.77
N LEU A 106 2.09 -13.30 5.75
CA LEU A 106 3.08 -12.53 5.01
C LEU A 106 4.43 -12.60 5.72
N THR A 107 5.46 -13.13 5.06
CA THR A 107 6.80 -13.35 5.64
C THR A 107 7.78 -12.26 5.24
N SER A 108 7.74 -11.82 4.02
CA SER A 108 8.51 -10.68 3.53
C SER A 108 7.77 -9.90 2.45
N ILE A 109 8.14 -8.64 2.28
CA ILE A 109 7.63 -7.82 1.19
C ILE A 109 8.72 -6.90 0.64
N THR A 110 8.82 -6.88 -0.70
CA THR A 110 9.63 -5.92 -1.43
C THR A 110 8.74 -4.82 -1.97
N ILE A 111 8.98 -3.60 -1.50
CA ILE A 111 8.28 -2.38 -1.93
C ILE A 111 9.10 -1.75 -3.06
N PRO A 112 8.52 -1.51 -4.25
CA PRO A 112 9.26 -0.94 -5.36
C PRO A 112 9.59 0.54 -5.15
N SER A 113 10.63 1.03 -5.82
CA SER A 113 11.10 2.41 -5.73
C SER A 113 10.13 3.45 -6.29
N SER A 114 9.13 3.02 -7.03
CA SER A 114 8.03 3.87 -7.53
C SER A 114 7.03 4.27 -6.43
N VAL A 115 6.99 3.54 -5.29
CA VAL A 115 6.05 3.82 -4.19
C VAL A 115 6.55 5.01 -3.38
N THR A 116 5.67 5.98 -3.19
CA THR A 116 5.93 7.22 -2.43
C THR A 116 5.17 7.28 -1.11
N SER A 117 4.09 6.49 -0.97
CA SER A 117 3.26 6.52 0.24
C SER A 117 2.73 5.14 0.63
N LEU A 118 2.69 4.90 1.94
CA LEU A 118 2.03 3.76 2.55
C LEU A 118 0.86 4.25 3.39
N GLY A 119 -0.31 3.68 3.17
CA GLY A 119 -1.56 4.07 3.81
C GLY A 119 -1.61 3.72 5.30
N LYS A 120 -2.69 4.16 5.95
CA LYS A 120 -2.96 3.88 7.35
C LYS A 120 -3.12 2.38 7.58
N SER A 121 -2.51 1.87 8.67
CA SER A 121 -2.59 0.45 9.04
C SER A 121 -2.20 -0.53 7.92
N CYS A 122 -1.37 -0.09 6.98
CA CYS A 122 -1.04 -0.85 5.77
C CYS A 122 -0.54 -2.27 6.08
N PHE A 123 0.31 -2.43 7.08
CA PHE A 123 0.86 -3.71 7.55
C PHE A 123 0.43 -4.06 8.97
N ARG A 124 -0.67 -3.50 9.46
CA ARG A 124 -1.15 -3.81 10.80
C ARG A 124 -1.43 -5.29 10.95
N ASP A 125 -1.09 -5.88 12.10
CA ASP A 125 -1.31 -7.30 12.42
C ASP A 125 -0.63 -8.30 11.44
N CYS A 126 0.41 -7.89 10.72
CA CYS A 126 1.24 -8.77 9.90
C CYS A 126 2.22 -9.54 10.78
N ARG A 127 1.72 -10.50 11.57
CA ARG A 127 2.51 -11.20 12.61
C ARG A 127 3.62 -12.09 12.06
N GLY A 128 3.50 -12.54 10.81
CA GLY A 128 4.52 -13.32 10.12
C GLY A 128 5.66 -12.49 9.52
N LEU A 129 5.49 -11.16 9.48
CA LEU A 129 6.42 -10.28 8.77
C LEU A 129 7.72 -10.10 9.55
N THR A 130 8.78 -10.73 9.07
CA THR A 130 10.11 -10.72 9.72
C THR A 130 10.98 -9.56 9.26
N SER A 131 10.79 -9.10 8.03
CA SER A 131 11.57 -8.00 7.45
C SER A 131 10.76 -7.21 6.41
N VAL A 132 10.97 -5.92 6.38
CA VAL A 132 10.44 -5.00 5.35
C VAL A 132 11.57 -4.07 4.93
N SER A 133 11.81 -3.99 3.63
CA SER A 133 12.71 -2.99 3.06
C SER A 133 11.86 -1.84 2.53
N ILE A 134 11.96 -0.67 3.17
CA ILE A 134 11.25 0.54 2.75
C ILE A 134 12.20 1.38 1.89
N PRO A 135 11.90 1.61 0.62
CA PRO A 135 12.75 2.41 -0.25
C PRO A 135 12.73 3.89 0.18
N SER A 136 13.79 4.62 -0.16
CA SER A 136 13.92 6.06 0.15
C SER A 136 12.88 6.94 -0.56
N SER A 137 12.21 6.41 -1.57
CA SER A 137 11.09 7.06 -2.27
C SER A 137 9.86 7.24 -1.39
N VAL A 138 9.69 6.40 -0.35
CA VAL A 138 8.55 6.49 0.57
C VAL A 138 8.75 7.68 1.50
N THR A 139 8.00 8.74 1.25
CA THR A 139 8.02 9.99 2.02
C THR A 139 6.86 10.11 3.00
N SER A 140 5.83 9.27 2.86
CA SER A 140 4.63 9.30 3.70
C SER A 140 4.31 7.91 4.24
N LEU A 141 4.19 7.81 5.57
CA LEU A 141 3.73 6.62 6.29
C LEU A 141 2.45 6.94 7.03
N GLY A 142 1.40 6.18 6.78
CA GLY A 142 0.13 6.29 7.48
C GLY A 142 0.23 5.89 8.96
N GLU A 143 -0.72 6.33 9.76
CA GLU A 143 -0.81 5.97 11.17
C GLU A 143 -0.93 4.45 11.34
N ASN A 144 -0.30 3.92 12.39
CA ASN A 144 -0.35 2.49 12.75
C ASN A 144 0.10 1.52 11.64
N CYS A 145 0.92 2.01 10.68
CA CYS A 145 1.29 1.26 9.48
C CYS A 145 1.88 -0.13 9.81
N PHE A 146 2.66 -0.25 10.88
CA PHE A 146 3.31 -1.49 11.32
C PHE A 146 2.88 -1.94 12.73
N CYS A 147 1.68 -1.59 13.14
CA CYS A 147 1.18 -1.93 14.47
C CYS A 147 0.94 -3.45 14.58
N TYR A 148 1.38 -4.05 15.69
CA TYR A 148 1.24 -5.50 15.97
C TYR A 148 1.92 -6.44 14.96
N CYS A 149 3.02 -6.01 14.34
CA CYS A 149 3.92 -6.86 13.57
C CYS A 149 4.96 -7.52 14.50
N ILE A 150 4.56 -8.45 15.36
CA ILE A 150 5.39 -9.12 16.38
C ILE A 150 5.35 -10.64 16.22
#